data_c0404e2b7905a7de9e25c49bd536c9b7
#
_entry.id   c0404e2b7905a7de9e25c49bd536c9b7
#
_cell.length_a   1.000
_cell.length_b   1.000
_cell.length_c   1.000
_cell.angle_alpha   90.00
_cell.angle_beta   90.00
_cell.angle_gamma   90.00
#
_symmetry.space_group_name_H-M   'P 1'
#
loop_
_entity.id
_entity.type
_entity.pdbx_description
1 polymer ?
#
loop_
_entity_poly.entity_id
_entity_poly.type
_entity_poly.pdbx_seq_one_letter_code
_entity_poly.pdbx_strand_id
1 'polypeptide(L)'
;MNFKLSILVLSVILWGCSSGGKVASPWQPAPQQPTPEQPAPEQPAPEQPSPEQPSPEQPSPEQPSPEQPSPEQPDVYTGRIITRDSYVNGNKLINDGFNGDSGIYTISVDTGTPVITPNTSENEHITGHQLQSLSSDDKLLGYYGYVLSYADREILGQNEKYHRSDYILAMNESEINKPTASAQYHGNVFYDRDGAVGQKANIDLFYDSNKSMLTGTITGDSQRDFNFLINNDQKSNNVFEDGTFIAPLTEPSQGSMQGVLNGAFYGKNGEVAAGTIMSSDNESWGGVFGAKVQ
;
A
#
# COMPACT_ATOMS: atom_id res chain seq x y z
N MET A 1 45.80 22.96 -17.53
CA MET A 1 44.93 24.14 -17.54
C MET A 1 44.07 24.09 -16.30
N ASN A 2 44.37 24.99 -15.35
CA ASN A 2 43.74 25.01 -14.03
C ASN A 2 42.40 25.73 -14.10
N PHE A 3 41.30 25.09 -13.66
CA PHE A 3 40.06 25.78 -13.40
C PHE A 3 39.75 25.75 -11.91
N LYS A 4 39.57 26.99 -11.42
CA LYS A 4 39.45 27.38 -10.03
C LYS A 4 38.03 27.05 -9.49
N LEU A 5 38.02 26.50 -8.30
CA LEU A 5 36.93 26.35 -7.36
C LEU A 5 36.28 27.72 -7.04
N SER A 6 34.99 27.83 -7.11
CA SER A 6 34.21 28.90 -6.48
C SER A 6 33.20 28.32 -5.53
N ILE A 7 33.51 28.44 -4.26
CA ILE A 7 32.63 28.13 -3.12
C ILE A 7 31.75 29.36 -2.90
N LEU A 8 30.44 29.18 -2.98
CA LEU A 8 29.45 30.18 -2.57
C LEU A 8 28.81 29.72 -1.27
N VAL A 9 29.26 30.33 -0.17
CA VAL A 9 28.71 30.18 1.18
C VAL A 9 27.53 31.12 1.30
N LEU A 10 26.32 30.54 1.52
CA LEU A 10 25.11 31.30 1.85
C LEU A 10 24.80 31.12 3.32
N SER A 11 25.09 32.14 4.11
CA SER A 11 24.79 32.27 5.53
C SER A 11 23.31 32.66 5.71
N VAL A 12 22.51 31.85 6.40
CA VAL A 12 21.17 32.26 6.83
C VAL A 12 21.21 32.61 8.32
N ILE A 13 20.86 33.84 8.57
CA ILE A 13 20.81 34.46 9.90
C ILE A 13 19.51 34.08 10.59
N LEU A 14 19.64 33.48 11.78
CA LEU A 14 18.57 33.28 12.75
C LEU A 14 18.26 34.60 13.46
N TRP A 15 17.01 35.04 13.38
CA TRP A 15 16.49 36.03 14.33
C TRP A 15 15.46 35.37 15.23
N GLY A 16 15.88 35.22 16.48
CA GLY A 16 15.00 34.94 17.59
C GLY A 16 14.41 36.25 18.12
N CYS A 17 13.14 36.21 18.50
CA CYS A 17 12.56 37.19 19.40
C CYS A 17 11.76 36.47 20.49
N SER A 18 12.34 36.57 21.69
CA SER A 18 11.75 36.33 22.98
C SER A 18 11.08 37.62 23.50
N SER A 19 9.87 37.51 24.04
CA SER A 19 9.34 38.32 25.16
C SER A 19 7.94 37.78 25.48
N GLY A 20 7.60 37.21 26.60
CA GLY A 20 7.75 37.70 27.94
C GLY A 20 6.65 38.73 28.26
N GLY A 21 5.48 38.28 28.79
CA GLY A 21 4.45 39.18 29.25
C GLY A 21 3.38 38.45 30.06
N LYS A 22 3.66 38.31 31.36
CA LYS A 22 2.63 38.02 32.36
C LYS A 22 1.79 39.28 32.55
N VAL A 23 0.46 39.18 32.47
CA VAL A 23 -0.44 40.17 33.06
C VAL A 23 -1.49 39.43 33.88
N ALA A 24 -1.51 39.81 35.13
CA ALA A 24 -2.39 39.29 36.18
C ALA A 24 -3.85 39.71 35.97
N SER A 25 -4.73 38.81 36.37
CA SER A 25 -6.11 39.06 36.69
C SER A 25 -6.22 40.09 37.85
N PRO A 26 -7.26 40.91 37.91
CA PRO A 26 -8.32 40.57 38.85
C PRO A 26 -9.71 41.05 38.43
N TRP A 27 -10.70 40.27 38.72
CA TRP A 27 -12.02 40.74 39.21
C TRP A 27 -12.93 39.54 39.45
N GLN A 28 -13.03 39.22 40.76
CA GLN A 28 -13.95 38.26 41.31
C GLN A 28 -15.15 39.06 41.83
N PRO A 29 -16.36 38.90 41.37
CA PRO A 29 -17.54 39.43 42.03
C PRO A 29 -17.90 38.52 43.21
N ALA A 30 -18.23 39.18 44.32
CA ALA A 30 -18.65 38.55 45.56
C ALA A 30 -19.97 37.79 45.40
N PRO A 31 -20.18 36.73 46.19
CA PRO A 31 -21.42 35.97 46.18
C PRO A 31 -22.55 36.77 46.83
N GLN A 32 -23.65 36.99 46.09
CA GLN A 32 -24.91 37.47 46.64
C GLN A 32 -25.63 36.31 47.34
N GLN A 33 -25.96 36.51 48.59
CA GLN A 33 -26.71 35.62 49.42
C GLN A 33 -28.21 35.70 49.05
N PRO A 34 -28.85 34.58 48.74
CA PRO A 34 -30.28 34.57 48.46
C PRO A 34 -31.08 34.68 49.76
N THR A 35 -32.03 35.59 49.76
CA THR A 35 -33.07 35.76 50.81
C THR A 35 -34.00 34.54 50.76
N PRO A 36 -34.35 33.94 51.89
CA PRO A 36 -35.33 32.87 51.93
C PRO A 36 -36.76 33.38 51.79
N GLU A 37 -37.41 33.11 50.67
CA GLU A 37 -38.86 33.19 50.55
C GLU A 37 -39.46 31.87 51.09
N GLN A 38 -40.29 32.00 52.09
CA GLN A 38 -41.05 30.94 52.70
C GLN A 38 -42.31 30.65 51.88
N PRO A 39 -42.48 29.53 51.26
CA PRO A 39 -43.74 29.20 50.60
C PRO A 39 -44.78 28.75 51.63
N ALA A 40 -46.00 29.26 51.47
CA ALA A 40 -47.18 28.85 52.22
C ALA A 40 -47.57 27.40 51.89
N PRO A 41 -48.06 26.63 52.84
CA PRO A 41 -48.50 25.26 52.60
C PRO A 41 -49.87 25.26 51.90
N GLU A 42 -49.90 24.86 50.67
CA GLU A 42 -51.11 24.43 49.99
C GLU A 42 -51.30 22.93 50.23
N GLN A 43 -52.43 22.62 50.85
CA GLN A 43 -52.84 21.25 51.16
C GLN A 43 -53.52 20.65 49.93
N PRO A 44 -52.96 19.62 49.29
CA PRO A 44 -53.63 18.98 48.17
C PRO A 44 -54.77 18.10 48.64
N ALA A 45 -55.90 18.23 48.00
CA ALA A 45 -57.04 17.34 48.17
C ALA A 45 -56.71 15.90 47.67
N PRO A 46 -57.18 14.86 48.33
CA PRO A 46 -56.91 13.48 47.92
C PRO A 46 -57.79 13.17 46.67
N GLU A 47 -57.13 13.08 45.52
CA GLU A 47 -57.74 12.45 44.33
C GLU A 47 -57.57 10.92 44.45
N GLN A 48 -58.64 10.23 44.47
CA GLN A 48 -58.70 8.78 44.52
C GLN A 48 -58.43 8.21 43.11
N PRO A 49 -57.35 7.46 42.88
CA PRO A 49 -57.07 6.90 41.56
C PRO A 49 -58.10 5.80 41.22
N SER A 50 -58.73 5.96 40.07
CA SER A 50 -59.56 4.92 39.47
C SER A 50 -58.65 3.75 39.01
N PRO A 51 -58.93 2.49 39.27
CA PRO A 51 -58.10 1.41 38.74
C PRO A 51 -58.36 1.23 37.24
N GLU A 52 -57.41 1.71 36.44
CA GLU A 52 -57.32 1.27 35.05
C GLU A 52 -56.69 -0.11 34.99
N GLN A 53 -57.45 -1.07 34.55
CA GLN A 53 -56.99 -2.46 34.35
C GLN A 53 -56.17 -2.48 33.04
N PRO A 54 -54.89 -2.83 33.07
CA PRO A 54 -54.09 -2.94 31.84
C PRO A 54 -54.60 -4.09 30.99
N SER A 55 -54.98 -3.77 29.76
CA SER A 55 -55.26 -4.79 28.73
C SER A 55 -53.98 -5.54 28.39
N PRO A 56 -53.91 -6.85 28.35
CA PRO A 56 -52.72 -7.59 27.94
C PRO A 56 -52.50 -7.37 26.43
N GLU A 57 -51.56 -6.54 26.08
CA GLU A 57 -51.02 -6.51 24.73
C GLU A 57 -50.13 -7.75 24.55
N GLN A 58 -50.62 -8.69 23.77
CA GLN A 58 -49.89 -9.87 23.38
C GLN A 58 -48.83 -9.43 22.33
N PRO A 59 -47.51 -9.55 22.61
CA PRO A 59 -46.52 -9.21 21.61
C PRO A 59 -46.68 -10.17 20.41
N SER A 60 -46.90 -9.60 19.24
CA SER A 60 -46.85 -10.33 17.98
C SER A 60 -45.40 -10.80 17.76
N PRO A 61 -45.15 -12.10 17.48
CA PRO A 61 -43.79 -12.51 17.17
C PRO A 61 -43.34 -11.86 15.85
N GLU A 62 -42.46 -10.88 15.93
CA GLU A 62 -41.74 -10.40 14.78
C GLU A 62 -40.77 -11.53 14.34
N GLN A 63 -41.18 -12.24 13.30
CA GLN A 63 -40.32 -13.21 12.64
C GLN A 63 -39.21 -12.41 11.95
N PRO A 64 -37.90 -12.58 12.30
CA PRO A 64 -36.84 -11.89 11.61
C PRO A 64 -36.89 -12.27 10.13
N SER A 65 -37.05 -11.27 9.28
CA SER A 65 -36.92 -11.45 7.82
C SER A 65 -35.54 -12.00 7.55
N PRO A 66 -35.36 -13.08 6.78
CA PRO A 66 -34.04 -13.53 6.42
C PRO A 66 -33.35 -12.40 5.70
N GLU A 67 -32.27 -11.86 6.29
CA GLU A 67 -31.38 -10.93 5.60
C GLU A 67 -30.83 -11.68 4.39
N GLN A 68 -31.32 -11.33 3.22
CA GLN A 68 -30.77 -11.80 1.95
C GLN A 68 -29.33 -11.23 1.89
N PRO A 69 -28.28 -12.09 1.80
CA PRO A 69 -26.92 -11.56 1.72
C PRO A 69 -26.86 -10.56 0.56
N SER A 70 -26.38 -9.36 0.87
CA SER A 70 -26.09 -8.35 -0.15
C SER A 70 -25.17 -8.99 -1.19
N PRO A 71 -25.44 -8.85 -2.50
CA PRO A 71 -24.53 -9.39 -3.50
C PRO A 71 -23.13 -8.84 -3.22
N GLU A 72 -22.20 -9.74 -2.96
CA GLU A 72 -20.78 -9.37 -2.78
C GLU A 72 -20.35 -8.59 -4.02
N GLN A 73 -19.97 -7.35 -3.80
CA GLN A 73 -19.42 -6.52 -4.85
C GLN A 73 -18.11 -7.20 -5.30
N PRO A 74 -17.91 -7.44 -6.60
CA PRO A 74 -16.69 -8.11 -7.05
C PRO A 74 -15.46 -7.38 -6.54
N ASP A 75 -14.51 -8.11 -5.97
CA ASP A 75 -13.26 -7.55 -5.48
C ASP A 75 -12.54 -6.83 -6.65
N VAL A 76 -12.22 -5.57 -6.44
CA VAL A 76 -11.47 -4.77 -7.41
C VAL A 76 -10.00 -4.82 -7.04
N TYR A 77 -9.19 -5.41 -7.92
CA TYR A 77 -7.74 -5.45 -7.77
C TYR A 77 -7.11 -4.32 -8.58
N THR A 78 -6.49 -3.40 -7.88
CA THR A 78 -5.76 -2.26 -8.46
C THR A 78 -4.32 -2.28 -7.98
N GLY A 79 -3.46 -1.48 -8.56
CA GLY A 79 -2.10 -1.39 -8.08
C GLY A 79 -1.15 -0.72 -9.06
N ARG A 80 -0.03 -1.39 -9.33
CA ARG A 80 1.08 -0.81 -10.08
C ARG A 80 1.51 -1.70 -11.24
N ILE A 81 1.94 -1.06 -12.32
CA ILE A 81 2.60 -1.68 -13.44
C ILE A 81 3.94 -0.98 -13.67
N ILE A 82 5.02 -1.75 -13.69
CA ILE A 82 6.35 -1.26 -14.02
C ILE A 82 6.67 -1.79 -15.42
N THR A 83 6.76 -0.88 -16.37
CA THR A 83 6.95 -1.20 -17.79
C THR A 83 8.33 -0.78 -18.25
N ARG A 84 9.04 -1.69 -18.92
CA ARG A 84 10.14 -1.36 -19.82
C ARG A 84 9.69 -1.60 -21.27
N ASP A 85 9.77 -0.57 -22.07
CA ASP A 85 9.39 -0.62 -23.49
C ASP A 85 10.57 -0.13 -24.33
N SER A 86 11.05 -0.96 -25.25
CA SER A 86 12.20 -0.64 -26.09
C SER A 86 11.95 0.49 -27.09
N TYR A 87 10.68 0.81 -27.35
CA TYR A 87 10.27 1.88 -28.27
C TYR A 87 10.02 3.21 -27.54
N VAL A 88 9.33 3.14 -26.43
CA VAL A 88 8.93 4.32 -25.64
C VAL A 88 9.94 4.53 -24.54
N ASN A 89 10.29 5.78 -24.23
CA ASN A 89 11.11 6.21 -23.09
C ASN A 89 12.60 5.82 -23.09
N GLY A 90 13.17 5.40 -24.21
CA GLY A 90 14.61 5.21 -24.30
C GLY A 90 15.15 4.17 -23.31
N ASN A 91 14.41 3.09 -23.08
CA ASN A 91 14.78 2.00 -22.17
C ASN A 91 14.59 2.28 -20.66
N LYS A 92 13.92 3.36 -20.29
CA LYS A 92 13.58 3.68 -18.89
C LYS A 92 12.44 2.81 -18.39
N LEU A 93 12.43 2.58 -17.09
CA LEU A 93 11.30 1.96 -16.39
C LEU A 93 10.25 3.02 -16.07
N ILE A 94 9.00 2.73 -16.40
CA ILE A 94 7.84 3.55 -16.04
C ILE A 94 7.07 2.82 -14.96
N ASN A 95 6.68 3.53 -13.92
CA ASN A 95 5.88 3.01 -12.81
C ASN A 95 4.54 3.75 -12.80
N ASP A 96 3.50 3.11 -13.34
CA ASP A 96 2.16 3.65 -13.45
C ASP A 96 1.13 2.90 -12.61
N GLY A 97 -0.08 3.48 -12.48
CA GLY A 97 -1.24 2.80 -11.91
C GLY A 97 -1.71 1.67 -12.83
N PHE A 98 -2.21 0.58 -12.24
CA PHE A 98 -2.77 -0.56 -12.95
C PHE A 98 -4.17 -0.89 -12.42
N ASN A 99 -5.13 -1.07 -13.34
CA ASN A 99 -6.54 -1.35 -13.04
C ASN A 99 -7.05 -2.63 -13.73
N GLY A 100 -6.14 -3.52 -14.11
CA GLY A 100 -6.47 -4.73 -14.85
C GLY A 100 -6.28 -4.62 -16.36
N ASP A 101 -6.05 -3.42 -16.91
CA ASP A 101 -5.86 -3.19 -18.35
C ASP A 101 -4.49 -2.55 -18.61
N SER A 102 -3.70 -3.16 -19.48
CA SER A 102 -2.39 -2.67 -19.92
C SER A 102 -2.43 -1.98 -21.30
N GLY A 103 -3.58 -1.99 -21.96
CA GLY A 103 -3.73 -1.60 -23.36
C GLY A 103 -3.42 -2.73 -24.35
N ILE A 104 -2.54 -3.68 -24.02
CA ILE A 104 -2.17 -4.84 -24.85
C ILE A 104 -2.95 -6.10 -24.41
N TYR A 105 -3.26 -6.20 -23.16
CA TYR A 105 -4.00 -7.31 -22.53
C TYR A 105 -4.78 -6.81 -21.35
N THR A 106 -5.79 -7.56 -20.97
CA THR A 106 -6.49 -7.40 -19.69
C THR A 106 -6.21 -8.60 -18.80
N ILE A 107 -6.21 -8.38 -17.47
CA ILE A 107 -6.12 -9.44 -16.47
C ILE A 107 -7.42 -9.43 -15.68
N SER A 108 -8.12 -10.55 -15.71
CA SER A 108 -9.27 -10.84 -14.86
C SER A 108 -8.91 -11.94 -13.86
N VAL A 109 -9.71 -12.08 -12.82
CA VAL A 109 -9.56 -13.20 -11.88
C VAL A 109 -10.70 -14.18 -12.10
N ASP A 110 -10.36 -15.42 -12.37
CA ASP A 110 -11.30 -16.54 -12.46
C ASP A 110 -10.96 -17.57 -11.39
N THR A 111 -11.93 -17.84 -10.51
CA THR A 111 -11.79 -18.80 -9.39
C THR A 111 -10.47 -18.66 -8.60
N GLY A 112 -10.09 -17.40 -8.29
CA GLY A 112 -8.85 -17.08 -7.54
C GLY A 112 -7.56 -17.14 -8.35
N THR A 113 -7.66 -17.34 -9.68
CA THR A 113 -6.50 -17.38 -10.57
C THR A 113 -6.52 -16.21 -11.54
N PRO A 114 -5.42 -15.44 -11.68
CA PRO A 114 -5.33 -14.40 -12.68
C PRO A 114 -5.27 -14.99 -14.08
N VAL A 115 -6.13 -14.50 -14.97
CA VAL A 115 -6.24 -14.93 -16.37
C VAL A 115 -5.94 -13.74 -17.27
N ILE A 116 -4.98 -13.93 -18.18
CA ILE A 116 -4.59 -12.92 -19.16
C ILE A 116 -5.39 -13.12 -20.44
N THR A 117 -6.08 -12.07 -20.87
CA THR A 117 -6.79 -12.03 -22.15
C THR A 117 -6.12 -10.99 -23.04
N PRO A 118 -5.53 -11.37 -24.17
CA PRO A 118 -4.96 -10.42 -25.12
C PRO A 118 -6.04 -9.49 -25.67
N ASN A 119 -5.74 -8.20 -25.78
CA ASN A 119 -6.55 -7.29 -26.56
C ASN A 119 -6.37 -7.63 -28.05
N THR A 120 -7.42 -7.55 -28.84
CA THR A 120 -7.46 -8.03 -30.22
C THR A 120 -6.72 -7.12 -31.21
N SER A 121 -5.49 -6.73 -30.91
CA SER A 121 -4.61 -6.04 -31.86
C SER A 121 -3.81 -7.08 -32.64
N GLU A 122 -3.91 -7.06 -33.97
CA GLU A 122 -3.18 -8.00 -34.86
C GLU A 122 -1.66 -7.83 -34.79
N ASN A 123 -1.20 -6.70 -34.21
CA ASN A 123 0.22 -6.31 -34.17
C ASN A 123 0.86 -6.52 -32.79
N GLU A 124 0.12 -6.98 -31.80
CA GLU A 124 0.62 -7.13 -30.42
C GLU A 124 0.52 -8.59 -29.97
N HIS A 125 1.63 -9.14 -29.46
CA HIS A 125 1.75 -10.56 -29.15
C HIS A 125 2.33 -10.75 -27.76
N ILE A 126 1.64 -11.55 -26.92
CA ILE A 126 2.17 -12.01 -25.64
C ILE A 126 3.12 -13.18 -25.91
N THR A 127 4.35 -13.10 -25.39
CA THR A 127 5.39 -14.11 -25.60
C THR A 127 5.65 -14.97 -24.36
N GLY A 128 5.27 -14.47 -23.18
CA GLY A 128 5.43 -15.21 -21.93
C GLY A 128 4.83 -14.43 -20.78
N HIS A 129 4.48 -15.15 -19.71
CA HIS A 129 4.01 -14.53 -18.48
C HIS A 129 4.22 -15.47 -17.30
N GLN A 130 4.29 -14.87 -16.13
CA GLN A 130 4.20 -15.58 -14.86
C GLN A 130 3.47 -14.68 -13.85
N LEU A 131 2.28 -15.10 -13.44
CA LEU A 131 1.50 -14.43 -12.40
C LEU A 131 1.31 -15.39 -11.21
N GLN A 132 1.37 -14.84 -10.00
CA GLN A 132 1.18 -15.58 -8.75
C GLN A 132 0.08 -14.92 -7.95
N SER A 133 -0.87 -15.72 -7.45
CA SER A 133 -1.91 -15.27 -6.54
C SER A 133 -1.38 -15.13 -5.11
N LEU A 134 -1.84 -14.08 -4.43
CA LEU A 134 -1.62 -13.84 -3.02
C LEU A 134 -2.95 -13.99 -2.28
N SER A 135 -3.02 -14.92 -1.33
CA SER A 135 -4.25 -15.22 -0.59
C SER A 135 -3.94 -15.40 0.89
N SER A 136 -4.91 -15.09 1.73
CA SER A 136 -4.94 -15.39 3.16
C SER A 136 -6.31 -15.95 3.51
N ASP A 137 -6.38 -17.00 4.35
CA ASP A 137 -7.62 -17.65 4.79
C ASP A 137 -8.58 -17.97 3.63
N ASP A 138 -8.05 -18.56 2.55
CA ASP A 138 -8.75 -18.89 1.30
C ASP A 138 -9.34 -17.69 0.54
N LYS A 139 -9.14 -16.46 1.02
CA LYS A 139 -9.50 -15.23 0.32
C LYS A 139 -8.34 -14.77 -0.57
N LEU A 140 -8.63 -14.54 -1.86
CA LEU A 140 -7.68 -13.89 -2.75
C LEU A 140 -7.52 -12.42 -2.36
N LEU A 141 -6.29 -11.99 -2.11
CA LEU A 141 -5.93 -10.61 -1.79
C LEU A 141 -5.39 -9.85 -3.01
N GLY A 142 -4.95 -10.58 -4.03
CA GLY A 142 -4.41 -10.01 -5.24
C GLY A 142 -3.48 -10.95 -5.99
N TYR A 143 -2.74 -10.40 -6.93
CA TYR A 143 -1.76 -11.12 -7.73
C TYR A 143 -0.59 -10.22 -8.11
N TYR A 144 0.55 -10.85 -8.43
CA TYR A 144 1.76 -10.17 -8.90
C TYR A 144 2.54 -11.04 -9.87
N GLY A 145 3.41 -10.43 -10.65
CA GLY A 145 4.25 -11.16 -11.60
C GLY A 145 4.63 -10.32 -12.81
N TYR A 146 4.80 -10.97 -13.97
CA TYR A 146 5.17 -10.29 -15.20
C TYR A 146 4.43 -10.83 -16.42
N VAL A 147 4.35 -9.96 -17.44
CA VAL A 147 3.91 -10.30 -18.81
C VAL A 147 4.94 -9.73 -19.77
N LEU A 148 5.35 -10.57 -20.72
CA LEU A 148 6.25 -10.20 -21.81
C LEU A 148 5.46 -10.15 -23.11
N SER A 149 5.65 -9.09 -23.88
CA SER A 149 4.97 -8.90 -25.17
C SER A 149 5.90 -8.24 -26.18
N TYR A 150 5.50 -8.26 -27.44
CA TYR A 150 6.08 -7.42 -28.47
C TYR A 150 4.98 -6.87 -29.36
N ALA A 151 5.27 -5.73 -30.00
CA ALA A 151 4.45 -5.15 -31.04
C ALA A 151 5.23 -5.13 -32.37
N ASP A 152 4.58 -5.54 -33.46
CA ASP A 152 5.11 -5.34 -34.80
C ASP A 152 4.72 -3.94 -35.28
N ARG A 153 5.69 -3.10 -35.60
CA ARG A 153 5.49 -1.72 -36.08
C ARG A 153 6.27 -1.47 -37.37
N GLU A 154 5.62 -0.84 -38.32
CA GLU A 154 6.29 -0.37 -39.52
C GLU A 154 6.91 1.01 -39.28
N ILE A 155 8.25 1.11 -39.35
CA ILE A 155 8.98 2.37 -39.27
C ILE A 155 9.85 2.51 -40.50
N LEU A 156 9.68 3.62 -41.20
CA LEU A 156 10.40 3.91 -42.45
C LEU A 156 10.34 2.79 -43.51
N GLY A 157 9.20 2.07 -43.58
CA GLY A 157 9.00 0.97 -44.49
C GLY A 157 9.64 -0.35 -44.07
N GLN A 158 10.11 -0.47 -42.87
CA GLN A 158 10.64 -1.72 -42.25
C GLN A 158 9.77 -2.16 -41.09
N ASN A 159 9.44 -3.45 -41.00
CA ASN A 159 8.76 -4.02 -39.87
C ASN A 159 9.77 -4.30 -38.73
N GLU A 160 9.62 -3.63 -37.62
CA GLU A 160 10.45 -3.80 -36.45
C GLU A 160 9.62 -4.35 -35.27
N LYS A 161 10.27 -5.18 -34.43
CA LYS A 161 9.68 -5.71 -33.21
C LYS A 161 10.10 -4.89 -32.01
N TYR A 162 9.13 -4.37 -31.30
CA TYR A 162 9.31 -3.63 -30.06
C TYR A 162 8.93 -4.50 -28.87
N HIS A 163 9.91 -4.84 -28.04
CA HIS A 163 9.71 -5.66 -26.88
C HIS A 163 9.26 -4.82 -25.69
N ARG A 164 8.27 -5.35 -24.97
CA ARG A 164 7.75 -4.76 -23.74
C ARG A 164 7.72 -5.81 -22.63
N SER A 165 8.13 -5.42 -21.46
CA SER A 165 8.00 -6.20 -20.22
C SER A 165 7.21 -5.40 -19.19
N ASP A 166 6.15 -5.99 -18.69
CA ASP A 166 5.27 -5.42 -17.67
C ASP A 166 5.40 -6.25 -16.39
N TYR A 167 5.81 -5.60 -15.29
CA TYR A 167 5.80 -6.17 -13.95
C TYR A 167 4.60 -5.62 -13.21
N ILE A 168 3.68 -6.50 -12.84
CA ILE A 168 2.35 -6.16 -12.39
C ILE A 168 2.18 -6.55 -10.94
N LEU A 169 1.65 -5.64 -10.14
CA LEU A 169 1.11 -5.86 -8.82
C LEU A 169 -0.32 -5.33 -8.79
N ALA A 170 -1.29 -6.18 -8.51
CA ALA A 170 -2.68 -5.78 -8.33
C ALA A 170 -3.23 -6.43 -7.06
N MET A 171 -3.65 -5.59 -6.12
CA MET A 171 -4.07 -6.00 -4.78
C MET A 171 -5.43 -5.38 -4.44
N ASN A 172 -6.16 -6.00 -3.54
CA ASN A 172 -7.35 -5.40 -2.95
C ASN A 172 -6.91 -4.40 -1.86
N GLU A 173 -6.96 -3.11 -2.16
CA GLU A 173 -6.52 -2.05 -1.25
C GLU A 173 -7.39 -1.96 0.02
N SER A 174 -8.63 -2.48 0.00
CA SER A 174 -9.48 -2.53 1.19
C SER A 174 -8.97 -3.53 2.25
N GLU A 175 -8.04 -4.40 1.88
CA GLU A 175 -7.43 -5.41 2.75
C GLU A 175 -6.07 -4.98 3.30
N ILE A 176 -5.69 -3.71 3.15
CA ILE A 176 -4.45 -3.20 3.76
C ILE A 176 -4.64 -3.11 5.28
N ASN A 177 -3.78 -3.83 6.02
CA ASN A 177 -3.79 -3.83 7.47
C ASN A 177 -2.37 -3.95 8.02
N LYS A 178 -2.04 -3.11 8.99
CA LYS A 178 -0.77 -3.19 9.72
C LYS A 178 -0.77 -4.42 10.63
N PRO A 179 0.27 -5.29 10.56
CA PRO A 179 0.36 -6.41 11.48
C PRO A 179 0.48 -5.95 12.92
N THR A 180 -0.23 -6.60 13.84
CA THR A 180 -0.19 -6.29 15.27
C THR A 180 0.94 -7.01 16.03
N ALA A 181 1.51 -8.05 15.42
CA ALA A 181 2.62 -8.83 15.95
C ALA A 181 3.79 -8.86 14.99
N SER A 182 4.99 -9.09 15.50
CA SER A 182 6.19 -9.30 14.67
C SER A 182 6.03 -10.60 13.86
N ALA A 183 6.47 -10.57 12.61
CA ALA A 183 6.30 -11.68 11.68
C ALA A 183 7.44 -11.77 10.67
N GLN A 184 7.68 -12.97 10.15
CA GLN A 184 8.58 -13.24 9.05
C GLN A 184 7.76 -13.58 7.80
N TYR A 185 8.21 -13.04 6.65
CA TYR A 185 7.55 -13.25 5.35
C TYR A 185 8.57 -13.79 4.37
N HIS A 186 8.14 -14.77 3.57
CA HIS A 186 8.91 -15.34 2.47
C HIS A 186 8.15 -15.22 1.17
N GLY A 187 8.89 -14.93 0.11
CA GLY A 187 8.29 -14.82 -1.20
C GLY A 187 9.27 -14.61 -2.32
N ASN A 188 8.78 -13.98 -3.39
CA ASN A 188 9.56 -13.77 -4.59
C ASN A 188 9.47 -12.33 -5.07
N VAL A 189 10.52 -11.93 -5.78
CA VAL A 189 10.57 -10.72 -6.61
C VAL A 189 10.63 -11.14 -8.06
N PHE A 190 9.79 -10.56 -8.91
CA PHE A 190 9.94 -10.60 -10.36
C PHE A 190 10.45 -9.25 -10.84
N TYR A 191 11.54 -9.23 -11.57
CA TYR A 191 12.22 -7.99 -11.90
C TYR A 191 12.85 -7.99 -13.30
N ASP A 192 13.07 -6.79 -13.80
CA ASP A 192 13.94 -6.48 -14.92
C ASP A 192 15.25 -5.91 -14.41
N ARG A 193 16.36 -6.30 -14.98
CA ARG A 193 17.67 -5.67 -14.74
C ARG A 193 18.38 -5.49 -16.06
N ASP A 194 18.66 -4.22 -16.42
CA ASP A 194 19.40 -3.86 -17.63
C ASP A 194 18.82 -4.52 -18.91
N GLY A 195 17.47 -4.63 -18.99
CA GLY A 195 16.77 -5.29 -20.09
C GLY A 195 16.78 -6.83 -20.05
N ALA A 196 17.35 -7.46 -19.01
CA ALA A 196 17.17 -8.88 -18.76
C ALA A 196 15.83 -9.11 -18.08
N VAL A 197 14.83 -9.50 -18.85
CA VAL A 197 13.42 -9.59 -18.46
C VAL A 197 13.06 -10.92 -17.79
N GLY A 198 11.96 -10.92 -17.01
CA GLY A 198 11.40 -12.12 -16.41
C GLY A 198 12.31 -12.78 -15.36
N GLN A 199 13.18 -12.00 -14.73
CA GLN A 199 14.08 -12.50 -13.70
C GLN A 199 13.34 -12.72 -12.39
N LYS A 200 13.84 -13.64 -11.56
CA LYS A 200 13.26 -13.98 -10.27
C LYS A 200 14.33 -13.98 -9.18
N ALA A 201 13.99 -13.44 -8.01
CA ALA A 201 14.78 -13.49 -6.79
C ALA A 201 13.90 -13.92 -5.62
N ASN A 202 14.51 -14.37 -4.52
CA ASN A 202 13.81 -14.59 -3.26
C ASN A 202 13.78 -13.29 -2.46
N ILE A 203 12.73 -13.10 -1.68
CA ILE A 203 12.60 -12.01 -0.71
C ILE A 203 12.25 -12.58 0.65
N ASP A 204 13.03 -12.20 1.66
CA ASP A 204 12.82 -12.52 3.06
C ASP A 204 12.65 -11.23 3.83
N LEU A 205 11.50 -11.06 4.51
CA LEU A 205 11.18 -9.86 5.26
C LEU A 205 10.95 -10.20 6.73
N PHE A 206 11.33 -9.29 7.62
CA PHE A 206 11.02 -9.34 9.03
C PHE A 206 10.39 -8.01 9.46
N TYR A 207 9.18 -8.08 9.97
CA TYR A 207 8.49 -6.96 10.61
C TYR A 207 8.63 -7.04 12.12
N ASP A 208 9.18 -5.99 12.74
CA ASP A 208 9.27 -5.78 14.18
C ASP A 208 8.13 -4.84 14.62
N SER A 209 7.09 -5.39 15.26
CA SER A 209 5.92 -4.62 15.69
C SER A 209 6.24 -3.59 16.78
N ASN A 210 7.27 -3.83 17.62
CA ASN A 210 7.67 -2.90 18.68
C ASN A 210 8.33 -1.64 18.11
N LYS A 211 8.93 -1.74 16.94
CA LYS A 211 9.63 -0.63 16.29
C LYS A 211 8.89 -0.09 15.07
N SER A 212 7.76 -0.69 14.68
CA SER A 212 7.10 -0.43 13.38
C SER A 212 8.10 -0.44 12.22
N MET A 213 8.94 -1.48 12.19
CA MET A 213 10.09 -1.53 11.30
C MET A 213 10.11 -2.82 10.48
N LEU A 214 10.27 -2.66 9.17
CA LEU A 214 10.48 -3.74 8.22
C LEU A 214 11.96 -3.76 7.82
N THR A 215 12.57 -4.93 7.88
CA THR A 215 13.92 -5.24 7.41
C THR A 215 13.90 -6.52 6.59
N GLY A 216 15.00 -6.86 5.94
CA GLY A 216 15.07 -8.12 5.19
C GLY A 216 16.17 -8.18 4.16
N THR A 217 16.02 -9.12 3.24
CA THR A 217 16.95 -9.33 2.14
C THR A 217 16.23 -9.69 0.85
N ILE A 218 16.81 -9.29 -0.28
CA ILE A 218 16.51 -9.85 -1.60
C ILE A 218 17.74 -10.63 -2.02
N THR A 219 17.54 -11.90 -2.45
CA THR A 219 18.63 -12.78 -2.87
C THR A 219 18.31 -13.32 -4.25
N GLY A 220 19.05 -12.84 -5.24
CA GLY A 220 19.02 -13.33 -6.62
C GLY A 220 19.77 -14.65 -6.77
N ASP A 221 19.71 -15.21 -7.97
CA ASP A 221 20.59 -16.33 -8.29
C ASP A 221 22.03 -15.82 -8.41
N SER A 222 22.99 -16.68 -8.07
CA SER A 222 24.42 -16.37 -7.98
C SER A 222 25.07 -15.88 -9.29
N GLN A 223 24.36 -15.93 -10.41
CA GLN A 223 24.88 -15.52 -11.71
C GLN A 223 24.70 -14.04 -12.02
N ARG A 224 23.85 -13.31 -11.26
CA ARG A 224 23.47 -11.93 -11.59
C ARG A 224 23.66 -10.91 -10.48
N ASP A 225 24.19 -11.28 -9.33
CA ASP A 225 24.46 -10.38 -8.18
C ASP A 225 23.28 -9.42 -7.82
N PHE A 226 22.04 -9.91 -7.91
CA PHE A 226 20.85 -9.16 -7.52
C PHE A 226 20.56 -9.39 -6.03
N ASN A 227 21.46 -8.86 -5.18
CA ASN A 227 21.38 -9.02 -3.74
C ASN A 227 21.25 -7.68 -3.05
N PHE A 228 20.24 -7.53 -2.20
CA PHE A 228 20.01 -6.29 -1.45
C PHE A 228 19.71 -6.58 0.02
N LEU A 229 20.15 -5.66 0.86
CA LEU A 229 19.71 -5.51 2.25
C LEU A 229 18.56 -4.48 2.27
N ILE A 230 17.49 -4.79 2.97
CA ILE A 230 16.31 -3.95 3.12
C ILE A 230 16.40 -3.24 4.47
N ASN A 231 16.44 -1.89 4.47
CA ASN A 231 16.53 -1.05 5.66
C ASN A 231 17.68 -1.47 6.61
N ASN A 232 18.87 -1.71 6.04
CA ASN A 232 20.03 -2.27 6.76
C ASN A 232 20.49 -1.41 7.95
N ASP A 233 20.37 -0.10 7.86
CA ASP A 233 20.84 0.82 8.90
C ASP A 233 19.87 0.95 10.08
N GLN A 234 18.66 0.41 9.96
CA GLN A 234 17.62 0.36 11.01
C GLN A 234 17.35 1.71 11.70
N LYS A 235 17.59 2.82 11.00
CA LYS A 235 17.54 4.16 11.59
C LYS A 235 16.15 4.78 11.68
N SER A 236 15.16 4.21 10.99
CA SER A 236 13.82 4.78 10.90
C SER A 236 12.73 3.73 11.02
N ASN A 237 11.62 4.09 11.64
CA ASN A 237 10.37 3.40 11.51
C ASN A 237 9.92 3.58 10.06
N ASN A 238 9.82 2.48 9.32
CA ASN A 238 9.52 2.51 7.90
C ASN A 238 8.19 1.82 7.55
N VAL A 239 7.40 1.47 8.57
CA VAL A 239 6.03 0.98 8.46
C VAL A 239 5.10 1.99 9.09
N PHE A 240 4.12 2.46 8.30
CA PHE A 240 3.15 3.48 8.69
C PHE A 240 1.93 2.88 9.37
N GLU A 241 1.10 3.74 9.97
CA GLU A 241 -0.10 3.29 10.71
C GLU A 241 -1.19 2.72 9.80
N ASP A 242 -1.21 3.10 8.55
CA ASP A 242 -2.11 2.57 7.52
C ASP A 242 -1.70 1.20 6.95
N GLY A 243 -0.58 0.64 7.44
CA GLY A 243 -0.06 -0.65 6.97
C GLY A 243 0.83 -0.57 5.73
N THR A 244 1.07 0.63 5.20
CA THR A 244 2.04 0.82 4.12
C THR A 244 3.48 0.88 4.66
N PHE A 245 4.45 0.66 3.78
CA PHE A 245 5.87 0.75 4.14
C PHE A 245 6.74 1.22 2.97
N ILE A 246 7.88 1.82 3.34
CA ILE A 246 8.93 2.22 2.41
C ILE A 246 10.29 1.88 3.01
N ALA A 247 11.18 1.25 2.25
CA ALA A 247 12.49 0.85 2.74
C ALA A 247 13.59 1.09 1.70
N PRO A 248 14.77 1.60 2.11
CA PRO A 248 15.93 1.66 1.24
C PRO A 248 16.45 0.25 0.92
N LEU A 249 16.88 0.07 -0.31
CA LEU A 249 17.59 -1.11 -0.78
C LEU A 249 19.07 -0.77 -0.91
N THR A 250 19.91 -1.54 -0.23
CA THR A 250 21.37 -1.35 -0.18
C THR A 250 22.06 -2.59 -0.69
N GLU A 251 22.92 -2.44 -1.68
CA GLU A 251 23.75 -3.55 -2.17
C GLU A 251 24.89 -3.84 -1.16
N PRO A 252 25.06 -5.10 -0.68
CA PRO A 252 26.02 -5.40 0.36
C PRO A 252 27.47 -5.00 0.02
N SER A 253 27.85 -5.08 -1.25
CA SER A 253 29.19 -4.75 -1.75
C SER A 253 29.50 -3.26 -1.77
N GLN A 254 28.48 -2.40 -1.90
CA GLN A 254 28.64 -0.95 -2.09
C GLN A 254 28.31 -0.15 -0.85
N GLY A 255 27.47 -0.68 0.06
CA GLY A 255 27.10 -0.01 1.30
C GLY A 255 26.25 1.27 1.15
N SER A 256 25.90 1.64 -0.09
CA SER A 256 25.06 2.81 -0.42
C SER A 256 23.67 2.39 -0.88
N MET A 257 22.69 3.28 -0.71
CA MET A 257 21.33 3.07 -1.21
C MET A 257 21.34 3.00 -2.74
N GLN A 258 20.82 1.91 -3.28
CA GLN A 258 20.72 1.67 -4.72
C GLN A 258 19.29 1.81 -5.25
N GLY A 259 18.31 1.78 -4.36
CA GLY A 259 16.90 1.89 -4.73
C GLY A 259 15.98 1.84 -3.54
N VAL A 260 14.70 1.67 -3.82
CA VAL A 260 13.62 1.71 -2.84
C VAL A 260 12.69 0.51 -3.03
N LEU A 261 12.24 -0.04 -1.92
CA LEU A 261 11.13 -0.96 -1.82
C LEU A 261 9.94 -0.21 -1.25
N ASN A 262 8.79 -0.25 -1.94
CA ASN A 262 7.51 0.31 -1.51
C ASN A 262 6.47 -0.80 -1.47
N GLY A 263 5.60 -0.81 -0.47
CA GLY A 263 4.54 -1.81 -0.40
C GLY A 263 3.58 -1.58 0.75
N ALA A 264 2.74 -2.59 0.97
CA ALA A 264 1.81 -2.65 2.08
C ALA A 264 1.65 -4.09 2.58
N PHE A 265 1.11 -4.20 3.79
CA PHE A 265 0.63 -5.47 4.32
C PHE A 265 -0.85 -5.63 4.02
N TYR A 266 -1.24 -6.85 3.65
CA TYR A 266 -2.60 -7.20 3.25
C TYR A 266 -3.09 -8.42 4.02
N GLY A 267 -4.43 -8.52 4.15
CA GLY A 267 -5.11 -9.54 4.92
C GLY A 267 -5.46 -9.05 6.32
N LYS A 268 -6.31 -9.79 7.02
CA LYS A 268 -6.90 -9.39 8.29
C LYS A 268 -5.88 -8.98 9.36
N ASN A 269 -4.71 -9.64 9.38
CA ASN A 269 -3.62 -9.34 10.32
C ASN A 269 -2.31 -9.02 9.58
N GLY A 270 -2.39 -8.65 8.31
CA GLY A 270 -1.22 -8.36 7.49
C GLY A 270 -0.41 -9.59 7.10
N GLU A 271 -1.08 -10.71 6.78
CA GLU A 271 -0.44 -12.00 6.48
C GLU A 271 0.36 -12.00 5.17
N VAL A 272 0.13 -11.02 4.31
CA VAL A 272 0.81 -10.85 3.03
C VAL A 272 1.50 -9.50 2.99
N ALA A 273 2.75 -9.47 2.55
CA ALA A 273 3.48 -8.26 2.20
C ALA A 273 3.66 -8.22 0.68
N ALA A 274 3.26 -7.13 0.02
CA ALA A 274 3.41 -7.00 -1.42
C ALA A 274 3.72 -5.57 -1.83
N GLY A 275 4.42 -5.40 -2.95
CA GLY A 275 4.86 -4.08 -3.36
C GLY A 275 5.72 -4.08 -4.61
N THR A 276 6.43 -2.96 -4.79
CA THR A 276 7.35 -2.70 -5.90
C THR A 276 8.76 -2.47 -5.41
N ILE A 277 9.72 -2.75 -6.26
CA ILE A 277 11.11 -2.33 -6.11
C ILE A 277 11.53 -1.48 -7.30
N MET A 278 12.36 -0.48 -7.07
CA MET A 278 12.84 0.41 -8.13
C MET A 278 14.23 0.91 -7.82
N SER A 279 15.12 0.91 -8.81
CA SER A 279 16.43 1.52 -8.72
C SER A 279 16.34 3.03 -8.55
N SER A 280 17.35 3.65 -7.92
CA SER A 280 17.38 5.10 -7.68
C SER A 280 17.47 5.93 -8.96
N ASP A 281 17.95 5.34 -10.05
CA ASP A 281 18.04 5.98 -11.36
C ASP A 281 16.78 5.79 -12.23
N ASN A 282 15.84 4.91 -11.80
CA ASN A 282 14.65 4.48 -12.54
C ASN A 282 14.98 3.83 -13.91
N GLU A 283 16.16 3.31 -14.09
CA GLU A 283 16.64 2.75 -15.36
C GLU A 283 17.22 1.34 -15.20
N SER A 284 18.08 1.13 -14.20
CA SER A 284 18.88 -0.09 -14.08
C SER A 284 18.05 -1.34 -13.76
N TRP A 285 17.12 -1.23 -12.83
CA TRP A 285 16.25 -2.34 -12.45
C TRP A 285 14.96 -1.88 -11.78
N GLY A 286 13.94 -2.70 -11.91
CA GLY A 286 12.65 -2.54 -11.25
C GLY A 286 11.81 -3.79 -11.31
N GLY A 287 10.80 -3.89 -10.46
CA GLY A 287 9.95 -5.06 -10.40
C GLY A 287 8.92 -5.03 -9.29
N VAL A 288 8.28 -6.18 -9.10
CA VAL A 288 7.23 -6.37 -8.10
C VAL A 288 7.56 -7.56 -7.20
N PHE A 289 7.05 -7.54 -5.98
CA PHE A 289 7.22 -8.65 -5.04
C PHE A 289 5.92 -8.98 -4.33
N GLY A 290 5.86 -10.24 -3.87
CA GLY A 290 4.84 -10.73 -2.96
C GLY A 290 5.45 -11.77 -2.03
N ALA A 291 5.12 -11.68 -0.74
CA ALA A 291 5.60 -12.56 0.31
C ALA A 291 4.49 -12.86 1.31
N LYS A 292 4.50 -14.05 1.90
CA LYS A 292 3.51 -14.51 2.87
C LYS A 292 4.19 -14.80 4.21
N VAL A 293 3.43 -14.61 5.28
CA VAL A 293 3.84 -15.02 6.63
C VAL A 293 4.10 -16.52 6.67
N GLN A 294 5.15 -16.92 7.41
CA GLN A 294 5.48 -18.32 7.69
C GLN A 294 4.75 -18.85 8.90
#